data_30cf975610f9044e2079957064d20fa5
#
_entry.id   30cf975610f9044e2079957064d20fa5
#
_cell.length_a   1.000
_cell.length_b   1.000
_cell.length_c   1.000
_cell.angle_alpha   90.00
_cell.angle_beta   90.00
_cell.angle_gamma   90.00
#
_symmetry.space_group_name_H-M   'P 1'
#
loop_
_entity.id
_entity.type
_entity.pdbx_description
1 polymer ?
#
loop_
_entity_poly.entity_id
_entity_poly.type
_entity_poly.pdbx_seq_one_letter_code
_entity_poly.pdbx_strand_id
1 'polypeptide(L)'
;DFFEKNDIQYAPYYEEEFFISKNKKQSLVNLKSVDRLKFKNFYDLELVSESQDLNHGEIIIGKSLADRMDFSIGDSISIYSTKLNMSYLAIPSIEELTIKDIFQNRILRSDEFLVFTVSKDYNFPDKKFTDIEIIGNIENIIPLPNEQIVSWQQRNKQLFDATEIEKKITFFTLFLIIVVASFNLSSSVMQISTKKTREMAILSTFGMSENRISRIFLLYGYLLAVSAITSGILFALLVIFLQNTFGIFMLNPDFYLVSKLPMVISFKDIALLLFYSVIIIGLFATLPLMLIKKIRPIELINKNI
;
A
#
# COMPACT_ATOMS: atom_id res chain seq x y z
N ASP A 1 -19.65 -30.06 2.59
CA ASP A 1 -19.29 -31.15 1.63
C ASP A 1 -18.49 -30.69 0.42
N PHE A 2 -18.83 -29.52 -0.22
CA PHE A 2 -18.09 -29.03 -1.39
C PHE A 2 -16.70 -28.48 -1.01
N PHE A 3 -16.61 -27.68 0.03
CA PHE A 3 -15.35 -27.08 0.50
C PHE A 3 -14.37 -28.15 1.01
N GLU A 4 -14.87 -29.14 1.75
CA GLU A 4 -14.07 -30.24 2.27
C GLU A 4 -13.51 -31.15 1.16
N LYS A 5 -14.28 -31.39 0.09
CA LYS A 5 -13.82 -32.18 -1.07
C LYS A 5 -12.71 -31.48 -1.88
N ASN A 6 -12.63 -30.16 -1.82
CA ASN A 6 -11.65 -29.38 -2.58
C ASN A 6 -10.49 -28.83 -1.70
N ASP A 7 -10.37 -29.33 -0.46
CA ASP A 7 -9.34 -28.90 0.51
C ASP A 7 -9.34 -27.37 0.74
N ILE A 8 -10.54 -26.77 0.75
CA ILE A 8 -10.74 -25.34 0.94
C ILE A 8 -11.11 -25.10 2.40
N GLN A 9 -10.31 -24.29 3.08
CA GLN A 9 -10.65 -23.87 4.43
C GLN A 9 -11.80 -22.88 4.41
N TYR A 10 -12.81 -23.09 5.23
CA TYR A 10 -13.98 -22.22 5.31
C TYR A 10 -14.46 -22.07 6.75
N ALA A 11 -14.96 -20.89 7.07
CA ALA A 11 -15.58 -20.59 8.35
C ALA A 11 -16.90 -19.82 8.13
N PRO A 12 -18.06 -20.46 8.33
CA PRO A 12 -19.31 -19.75 8.37
C PRO A 12 -19.34 -18.91 9.66
N TYR A 13 -19.80 -17.68 9.55
CA TYR A 13 -19.90 -16.78 10.68
C TYR A 13 -21.20 -16.00 10.65
N TYR A 14 -21.59 -15.50 11.82
CA TYR A 14 -22.62 -14.50 11.99
C TYR A 14 -21.98 -13.21 12.47
N GLU A 15 -22.28 -12.09 11.85
CA GLU A 15 -21.75 -10.77 12.22
C GLU A 15 -22.90 -9.76 12.34
N GLU A 16 -22.93 -9.06 13.46
CA GLU A 16 -23.90 -8.01 13.73
C GLU A 16 -23.29 -6.94 14.63
N GLU A 17 -23.81 -5.72 14.51
CA GLU A 17 -23.42 -4.59 15.34
C GLU A 17 -24.09 -4.66 16.70
N PHE A 18 -23.31 -4.51 17.75
CA PHE A 18 -23.73 -4.47 19.13
C PHE A 18 -23.12 -3.27 19.87
N PHE A 19 -23.79 -2.82 20.91
CA PHE A 19 -23.21 -1.95 21.91
C PHE A 19 -22.66 -2.78 23.06
N ILE A 20 -21.40 -2.52 23.43
CA ILE A 20 -20.81 -3.04 24.66
C ILE A 20 -20.71 -1.93 25.68
N SER A 21 -20.93 -2.25 26.97
CA SER A 21 -20.92 -1.28 28.05
C SER A 21 -20.21 -1.80 29.27
N LYS A 22 -19.40 -0.94 29.89
CA LYS A 22 -18.81 -1.10 31.24
C LYS A 22 -18.64 0.27 31.88
N ASN A 23 -19.03 0.41 33.13
CA ASN A 23 -18.82 1.64 33.94
C ASN A 23 -19.27 2.95 33.24
N LYS A 24 -20.44 2.95 32.58
CA LYS A 24 -21.02 4.09 31.82
C LYS A 24 -20.30 4.44 30.53
N LYS A 25 -19.21 3.74 30.18
CA LYS A 25 -18.62 3.86 28.85
C LYS A 25 -19.35 2.89 27.92
N GLN A 26 -19.60 3.31 26.66
CA GLN A 26 -20.22 2.49 25.64
C GLN A 26 -19.42 2.57 24.35
N SER A 27 -19.35 1.47 23.62
CA SER A 27 -18.74 1.42 22.29
C SER A 27 -19.55 0.53 21.37
N LEU A 28 -19.68 0.95 20.10
CA LEU A 28 -20.21 0.13 19.05
C LEU A 28 -19.13 -0.87 18.60
N VAL A 29 -19.52 -2.14 18.45
CA VAL A 29 -18.63 -3.23 18.03
C VAL A 29 -19.34 -4.13 17.05
N ASN A 30 -18.56 -4.79 16.20
CA ASN A 30 -19.01 -5.85 15.32
C ASN A 30 -18.75 -7.18 16.04
N LEU A 31 -19.82 -7.80 16.51
CA LEU A 31 -19.75 -9.12 17.14
C LEU A 31 -19.76 -10.18 16.07
N LYS A 32 -18.69 -10.93 15.98
CA LYS A 32 -18.50 -12.03 15.04
C LYS A 32 -18.60 -13.36 15.79
N SER A 33 -19.66 -14.07 15.52
CA SER A 33 -19.94 -15.36 16.12
C SER A 33 -19.53 -16.48 15.18
N VAL A 34 -18.62 -17.36 15.62
CA VAL A 34 -18.01 -18.44 14.83
C VAL A 34 -18.13 -19.78 15.55
N ASP A 35 -18.15 -20.87 14.81
CA ASP A 35 -18.05 -22.21 15.39
C ASP A 35 -16.70 -22.38 16.10
N ARG A 36 -16.71 -22.96 17.31
CA ARG A 36 -15.52 -23.13 18.16
C ARG A 36 -14.36 -23.83 17.46
N LEU A 37 -14.65 -24.93 16.75
CA LEU A 37 -13.61 -25.69 16.05
C LEU A 37 -13.07 -24.93 14.84
N LYS A 38 -13.95 -24.21 14.13
CA LYS A 38 -13.56 -23.37 13.00
C LYS A 38 -12.76 -22.16 13.44
N PHE A 39 -13.12 -21.57 14.60
CA PHE A 39 -12.36 -20.45 15.14
C PHE A 39 -10.87 -20.82 15.34
N LYS A 40 -10.59 -21.90 16.03
CA LYS A 40 -9.22 -22.34 16.32
C LYS A 40 -8.39 -22.67 15.07
N ASN A 41 -9.01 -23.24 14.05
CA ASN A 41 -8.31 -23.74 12.86
C ASN A 41 -8.23 -22.72 11.74
N PHE A 42 -9.09 -21.69 11.73
CA PHE A 42 -9.24 -20.74 10.64
C PHE A 42 -8.64 -19.37 10.95
N TYR A 43 -8.78 -18.89 12.19
CA TYR A 43 -8.29 -17.57 12.59
C TYR A 43 -6.94 -17.70 13.30
N ASP A 44 -5.88 -17.17 12.66
CA ASP A 44 -4.54 -17.06 13.25
C ASP A 44 -4.41 -15.69 13.92
N LEU A 45 -4.86 -15.58 15.17
CA LEU A 45 -4.85 -14.34 15.94
C LEU A 45 -3.67 -14.33 16.93
N GLU A 46 -2.95 -13.21 16.99
CA GLU A 46 -2.00 -12.96 18.07
C GLU A 46 -2.77 -12.66 19.35
N LEU A 47 -2.83 -13.63 20.28
CA LEU A 47 -3.53 -13.54 21.55
C LEU A 47 -2.57 -13.24 22.69
N VAL A 48 -3.01 -12.48 23.68
CA VAL A 48 -2.20 -12.12 24.86
C VAL A 48 -1.92 -13.32 25.75
N SER A 49 -2.91 -14.22 25.95
CA SER A 49 -2.76 -15.43 26.80
C SER A 49 -2.46 -16.70 26.04
N GLU A 50 -2.23 -16.62 24.72
CA GLU A 50 -1.96 -17.76 23.81
C GLU A 50 -3.05 -18.86 23.79
N SER A 51 -4.18 -18.65 24.42
CA SER A 51 -5.28 -19.62 24.50
C SER A 51 -6.34 -19.31 23.46
N GLN A 52 -6.36 -20.06 22.35
CA GLN A 52 -7.39 -19.98 21.31
C GLN A 52 -8.69 -20.72 21.65
N ASP A 53 -8.83 -21.25 22.86
CA ASP A 53 -10.06 -21.92 23.27
C ASP A 53 -11.09 -20.90 23.76
N LEU A 54 -12.18 -20.77 23.00
CA LEU A 54 -13.31 -19.91 23.29
C LEU A 54 -14.54 -20.75 23.68
N ASN A 55 -15.11 -20.53 24.85
CA ASN A 55 -16.26 -21.26 25.35
C ASN A 55 -17.52 -20.38 25.31
N HIS A 56 -18.66 -21.00 25.66
CA HIS A 56 -19.92 -20.30 25.84
C HIS A 56 -19.80 -19.21 26.92
N GLY A 57 -20.36 -18.04 26.65
CA GLY A 57 -20.32 -16.92 27.58
C GLY A 57 -18.98 -16.18 27.61
N GLU A 58 -18.01 -16.56 26.76
CA GLU A 58 -16.72 -15.93 26.63
C GLU A 58 -16.60 -15.14 25.34
N ILE A 59 -15.82 -14.06 25.35
CA ILE A 59 -15.50 -13.26 24.18
C ILE A 59 -14.01 -12.97 24.12
N ILE A 60 -13.54 -12.73 22.89
CA ILE A 60 -12.21 -12.23 22.61
C ILE A 60 -12.37 -10.84 21.98
N ILE A 61 -11.70 -9.84 22.53
CA ILE A 61 -11.81 -8.45 22.12
C ILE A 61 -10.48 -7.96 21.55
N GLY A 62 -10.53 -6.95 20.67
CA GLY A 62 -9.31 -6.32 20.15
C GLY A 62 -8.61 -5.44 21.19
N LYS A 63 -7.27 -5.37 21.11
CA LYS A 63 -6.43 -4.62 22.07
C LYS A 63 -6.77 -3.14 22.09
N SER A 64 -6.96 -2.50 20.94
CA SER A 64 -7.32 -1.08 20.87
C SER A 64 -8.68 -0.79 21.54
N LEU A 65 -9.63 -1.74 21.47
CA LEU A 65 -10.90 -1.66 22.17
C LEU A 65 -10.71 -1.82 23.66
N ALA A 66 -9.90 -2.79 24.10
CA ALA A 66 -9.58 -3.04 25.50
C ALA A 66 -8.94 -1.80 26.16
N ASP A 67 -7.94 -1.21 25.51
CA ASP A 67 -7.23 -0.02 26.00
C ASP A 67 -8.17 1.20 26.08
N ARG A 68 -9.03 1.40 25.07
CA ARG A 68 -9.98 2.53 25.05
C ARG A 68 -11.05 2.43 26.13
N MET A 69 -11.55 1.23 26.39
CA MET A 69 -12.64 0.98 27.33
C MET A 69 -12.18 0.60 28.74
N ASP A 70 -10.87 0.44 28.94
CA ASP A 70 -10.26 -0.01 30.20
C ASP A 70 -10.77 -1.41 30.57
N PHE A 71 -10.70 -2.33 29.61
CA PHE A 71 -11.06 -3.73 29.78
C PHE A 71 -9.82 -4.58 30.07
N SER A 72 -10.02 -5.57 30.93
CA SER A 72 -9.00 -6.57 31.27
C SER A 72 -9.55 -7.99 31.07
N ILE A 73 -8.65 -8.94 30.88
CA ILE A 73 -9.00 -10.37 30.82
C ILE A 73 -9.69 -10.76 32.13
N GLY A 74 -10.84 -11.44 32.03
CA GLY A 74 -11.68 -11.85 33.17
C GLY A 74 -12.79 -10.85 33.52
N ASP A 75 -12.83 -9.67 32.89
CA ASP A 75 -13.93 -8.72 33.11
C ASP A 75 -15.26 -9.25 32.53
N SER A 76 -16.35 -8.97 33.24
CA SER A 76 -17.71 -9.15 32.73
C SER A 76 -18.21 -7.89 32.07
N ILE A 77 -18.70 -7.98 30.85
CA ILE A 77 -19.25 -6.86 30.08
C ILE A 77 -20.67 -7.14 29.63
N SER A 78 -21.48 -6.09 29.56
CA SER A 78 -22.85 -6.19 29.06
C SER A 78 -22.89 -5.84 27.58
N ILE A 79 -23.58 -6.68 26.79
CA ILE A 79 -23.76 -6.49 25.33
C ILE A 79 -25.22 -6.24 25.05
N TYR A 80 -25.50 -5.28 24.16
CA TYR A 80 -26.86 -4.90 23.74
C TYR A 80 -26.95 -4.99 22.22
N SER A 81 -27.99 -5.64 21.72
CA SER A 81 -28.29 -5.60 20.26
C SER A 81 -28.67 -4.21 19.81
N THR A 82 -28.18 -3.80 18.64
CA THR A 82 -28.59 -2.55 17.97
C THR A 82 -29.97 -2.69 17.32
N LYS A 83 -30.42 -3.90 17.03
CA LYS A 83 -31.75 -4.17 16.47
C LYS A 83 -32.77 -4.21 17.61
N LEU A 84 -33.59 -3.18 17.64
CA LEU A 84 -34.83 -3.19 18.42
C LEU A 84 -35.69 -4.34 17.91
N ASN A 85 -35.74 -5.46 18.65
CA ASN A 85 -36.78 -6.45 18.41
C ASN A 85 -38.13 -5.72 18.54
N MET A 86 -38.91 -5.71 17.49
CA MET A 86 -40.27 -5.14 17.45
C MET A 86 -41.25 -5.97 18.29
N SER A 87 -40.87 -6.32 19.52
CA SER A 87 -41.78 -6.79 20.52
C SER A 87 -42.37 -5.56 21.25
N TYR A 88 -43.64 -5.58 21.54
CA TYR A 88 -44.37 -4.47 22.16
C TYR A 88 -43.80 -3.90 23.48
N LEU A 89 -42.78 -4.57 24.01
CA LEU A 89 -41.93 -4.12 25.11
C LEU A 89 -40.49 -4.19 24.62
N ALA A 90 -40.02 -3.11 24.01
CA ALA A 90 -38.63 -2.99 23.51
C ALA A 90 -37.60 -2.98 24.68
N ILE A 91 -37.44 -4.11 25.35
CA ILE A 91 -36.36 -4.32 26.30
C ILE A 91 -35.21 -4.91 25.49
N PRO A 92 -34.07 -4.21 25.31
CA PRO A 92 -32.90 -4.80 24.67
C PRO A 92 -32.49 -6.03 25.45
N SER A 93 -32.25 -7.14 24.78
CA SER A 93 -31.64 -8.31 25.42
C SER A 93 -30.25 -7.90 25.89
N ILE A 94 -30.05 -7.91 27.19
CA ILE A 94 -28.75 -7.66 27.81
C ILE A 94 -28.15 -9.03 28.10
N GLU A 95 -27.01 -9.27 27.55
CA GLU A 95 -26.24 -10.47 27.86
C GLU A 95 -24.93 -10.07 28.51
N GLU A 96 -24.54 -10.78 29.55
CA GLU A 96 -23.26 -10.62 30.21
C GLU A 96 -22.29 -11.66 29.70
N LEU A 97 -21.18 -11.21 29.11
CA LEU A 97 -20.11 -12.06 28.60
C LEU A 97 -18.79 -11.73 29.31
N THR A 98 -17.95 -12.75 29.45
CA THR A 98 -16.65 -12.61 30.10
C THR A 98 -15.55 -12.46 29.06
N ILE A 99 -14.64 -11.52 29.24
CA ILE A 99 -13.49 -11.36 28.36
C ILE A 99 -12.49 -12.49 28.65
N LYS A 100 -12.35 -13.39 27.70
CA LYS A 100 -11.43 -14.53 27.79
C LYS A 100 -10.01 -14.14 27.44
N ASP A 101 -9.85 -13.39 26.36
CA ASP A 101 -8.55 -12.97 25.86
C ASP A 101 -8.65 -11.67 25.04
N ILE A 102 -7.50 -11.12 24.73
CA ILE A 102 -7.34 -9.90 23.94
C ILE A 102 -6.48 -10.24 22.73
N PHE A 103 -6.98 -9.95 21.51
CA PHE A 103 -6.21 -10.14 20.28
C PHE A 103 -5.64 -8.84 19.76
N GLN A 104 -4.53 -8.93 19.05
CA GLN A 104 -3.91 -7.81 18.35
C GLN A 104 -3.75 -8.17 16.87
N ASN A 105 -4.51 -7.51 16.00
CA ASN A 105 -4.47 -7.78 14.55
C ASN A 105 -3.72 -6.70 13.78
N ARG A 106 -3.62 -5.48 14.27
CA ARG A 106 -2.92 -4.34 13.64
C ARG A 106 -3.31 -4.07 12.16
N ILE A 107 -4.43 -4.65 11.69
CA ILE A 107 -4.92 -4.52 10.31
C ILE A 107 -6.18 -3.67 10.31
N LEU A 108 -6.17 -2.56 9.56
CA LEU A 108 -7.35 -1.73 9.27
C LEU A 108 -8.16 -1.33 10.51
N ARG A 109 -7.53 -1.18 11.68
CA ARG A 109 -8.20 -0.85 12.95
C ARG A 109 -9.27 -1.88 13.37
N SER A 110 -9.18 -3.13 12.87
CA SER A 110 -10.10 -4.19 13.27
C SER A 110 -10.14 -4.41 14.78
N ASP A 111 -9.01 -4.18 15.46
CA ASP A 111 -8.86 -4.25 16.91
C ASP A 111 -9.72 -3.24 17.67
N GLU A 112 -10.28 -2.23 17.01
CA GLU A 112 -11.12 -1.22 17.65
C GLU A 112 -12.59 -1.60 17.72
N PHE A 113 -13.03 -2.47 16.80
CA PHE A 113 -14.46 -2.75 16.61
C PHE A 113 -14.81 -4.24 16.59
N LEU A 114 -13.86 -5.12 16.29
CA LEU A 114 -14.15 -6.55 16.13
C LEU A 114 -14.09 -7.27 17.48
N VAL A 115 -15.10 -8.09 17.73
CA VAL A 115 -15.22 -8.95 18.91
C VAL A 115 -15.63 -10.33 18.45
N PHE A 116 -14.96 -11.38 18.95
CA PHE A 116 -15.29 -12.77 18.63
C PHE A 116 -16.04 -13.45 19.77
N THR A 117 -17.02 -14.27 19.41
CA THR A 117 -17.74 -15.16 20.34
C THR A 117 -18.09 -16.50 19.66
N VAL A 118 -18.60 -17.46 20.41
CA VAL A 118 -19.01 -18.77 19.89
C VAL A 118 -20.48 -18.78 19.49
N SER A 119 -20.78 -19.40 18.35
CA SER A 119 -22.08 -19.34 17.68
C SER A 119 -23.30 -19.87 18.47
N LYS A 120 -23.09 -20.59 19.58
CA LYS A 120 -24.19 -21.10 20.41
C LYS A 120 -24.73 -20.10 21.43
N ASP A 121 -24.04 -18.97 21.65
CA ASP A 121 -24.43 -17.99 22.67
C ASP A 121 -25.54 -17.06 22.20
N TYR A 122 -25.85 -17.01 20.90
CA TYR A 122 -26.86 -16.17 20.33
C TYR A 122 -27.95 -16.98 19.61
N ASN A 123 -29.18 -16.91 20.07
CA ASN A 123 -30.36 -17.32 19.34
C ASN A 123 -30.67 -16.29 18.26
N PHE A 124 -29.99 -16.39 17.12
CA PHE A 124 -30.34 -15.60 15.95
C PHE A 124 -31.63 -16.17 15.33
N PRO A 125 -32.74 -15.43 15.36
CA PRO A 125 -33.95 -15.90 14.70
C PRO A 125 -33.69 -15.93 13.19
N ASP A 126 -33.87 -17.06 12.57
CA ASP A 126 -34.03 -17.27 11.13
C ASP A 126 -32.78 -17.41 10.24
N LYS A 127 -31.55 -17.20 10.67
CA LYS A 127 -30.37 -17.42 9.81
C LYS A 127 -29.32 -18.27 10.53
N LYS A 128 -28.79 -19.28 9.82
CA LYS A 128 -27.72 -20.12 10.34
C LYS A 128 -26.35 -19.41 10.34
N PHE A 129 -26.14 -18.45 9.44
CA PHE A 129 -24.92 -17.63 9.29
C PHE A 129 -25.20 -16.40 8.41
N THR A 130 -24.39 -15.37 8.53
CA THR A 130 -24.45 -14.17 7.68
C THR A 130 -23.70 -14.40 6.38
N ASP A 131 -22.45 -14.87 6.50
CA ASP A 131 -21.54 -15.11 5.39
C ASP A 131 -20.61 -16.30 5.72
N ILE A 132 -19.82 -16.70 4.71
CA ILE A 132 -18.79 -17.74 4.83
C ILE A 132 -17.46 -17.13 4.41
N GLU A 133 -16.49 -17.13 5.30
CA GLU A 133 -15.10 -16.80 4.96
C GLU A 133 -14.40 -18.03 4.38
N ILE A 134 -13.59 -17.81 3.35
CA ILE A 134 -12.90 -18.85 2.60
C ILE A 134 -11.43 -18.49 2.47
N ILE A 135 -10.54 -19.43 2.77
CA ILE A 135 -9.10 -19.32 2.50
C ILE A 135 -8.72 -20.42 1.52
N GLY A 136 -8.16 -20.04 0.38
CA GLY A 136 -7.71 -20.97 -0.65
C GLY A 136 -7.91 -20.46 -2.06
N ASN A 137 -7.70 -21.35 -3.04
CA ASN A 137 -7.92 -21.01 -4.45
C ASN A 137 -9.42 -21.11 -4.77
N ILE A 138 -10.02 -19.97 -5.08
CA ILE A 138 -11.46 -19.82 -5.36
C ILE A 138 -11.82 -19.91 -6.85
N GLU A 139 -10.86 -20.13 -7.76
CA GLU A 139 -11.11 -20.13 -9.21
C GLU A 139 -12.16 -21.15 -9.66
N ASN A 140 -12.33 -22.23 -8.90
CA ASN A 140 -13.27 -23.31 -9.22
C ASN A 140 -14.60 -23.22 -8.46
N ILE A 141 -14.81 -22.18 -7.64
CA ILE A 141 -16.03 -22.02 -6.86
C ILE A 141 -17.06 -21.28 -7.73
N ILE A 142 -18.12 -21.97 -8.08
CA ILE A 142 -19.27 -21.37 -8.76
C ILE A 142 -20.29 -20.98 -7.68
N PRO A 143 -20.54 -19.66 -7.49
CA PRO A 143 -21.54 -19.22 -6.51
C PRO A 143 -22.94 -19.68 -6.89
N LEU A 144 -23.75 -19.97 -5.89
CA LEU A 144 -25.17 -20.26 -6.10
C LEU A 144 -25.94 -19.03 -6.61
N PRO A 145 -27.08 -19.19 -7.28
CA PRO A 145 -27.94 -18.07 -7.64
C PRO A 145 -28.30 -17.26 -6.38
N ASN A 146 -27.96 -16.01 -6.31
CA ASN A 146 -28.07 -15.06 -5.19
C ASN A 146 -26.87 -15.04 -4.21
N GLU A 147 -25.80 -15.77 -4.46
CA GLU A 147 -24.55 -15.63 -3.70
C GLU A 147 -23.49 -14.91 -4.53
N GLN A 148 -22.63 -14.15 -3.87
CA GLN A 148 -21.51 -13.44 -4.50
C GLN A 148 -20.23 -13.77 -3.75
N ILE A 149 -19.21 -14.11 -4.50
CA ILE A 149 -17.85 -14.22 -3.94
C ILE A 149 -17.21 -12.83 -3.97
N VAL A 150 -16.97 -12.30 -2.79
CA VAL A 150 -16.35 -10.98 -2.63
C VAL A 150 -14.93 -11.18 -2.10
N SER A 151 -13.94 -10.78 -2.90
CA SER A 151 -12.55 -10.83 -2.43
C SER A 151 -12.29 -9.77 -1.35
N TRP A 152 -11.24 -9.97 -0.54
CA TRP A 152 -10.82 -8.99 0.46
C TRP A 152 -10.54 -7.60 -0.18
N GLN A 153 -9.98 -7.57 -1.38
CA GLN A 153 -9.75 -6.36 -2.15
C GLN A 153 -11.05 -5.65 -2.53
N GLN A 154 -12.07 -6.41 -2.93
CA GLN A 154 -13.38 -5.84 -3.26
C GLN A 154 -14.11 -5.33 -2.02
N ARG A 155 -13.99 -6.03 -0.89
CA ARG A 155 -14.57 -5.60 0.40
C ARG A 155 -13.92 -4.30 0.90
N ASN A 156 -12.62 -4.13 0.67
CA ASN A 156 -11.86 -2.94 1.05
C ASN A 156 -11.53 -2.05 -0.15
N LYS A 157 -12.44 -1.97 -1.13
CA LYS A 157 -12.23 -1.27 -2.40
C LYS A 157 -11.73 0.16 -2.22
N GLN A 158 -12.28 0.90 -1.28
CA GLN A 158 -11.88 2.30 -1.01
C GLN A 158 -10.39 2.42 -0.67
N LEU A 159 -9.85 1.48 0.12
CA LEU A 159 -8.43 1.45 0.47
C LEU A 159 -7.57 1.17 -0.77
N PHE A 160 -7.97 0.19 -1.58
CA PHE A 160 -7.24 -0.16 -2.81
C PHE A 160 -7.30 0.96 -3.84
N ASP A 161 -8.46 1.57 -4.04
CA ASP A 161 -8.63 2.72 -4.93
C ASP A 161 -7.76 3.91 -4.48
N ALA A 162 -7.69 4.19 -3.17
CA ALA A 162 -6.82 5.23 -2.61
C ALA A 162 -5.33 4.93 -2.87
N THR A 163 -4.90 3.69 -2.66
CA THR A 163 -3.52 3.26 -2.93
C THR A 163 -3.17 3.34 -4.42
N GLU A 164 -4.12 3.00 -5.30
CA GLU A 164 -3.93 3.13 -6.74
C GLU A 164 -3.81 4.60 -7.19
N ILE A 165 -4.62 5.48 -6.61
CA ILE A 165 -4.53 6.93 -6.86
C ILE A 165 -3.19 7.46 -6.37
N GLU A 166 -2.75 7.09 -5.17
CA GLU A 166 -1.44 7.47 -4.63
C GLU A 166 -0.29 7.03 -5.54
N LYS A 167 -0.33 5.80 -6.05
CA LYS A 167 0.64 5.29 -7.02
C LYS A 167 0.66 6.13 -8.31
N LYS A 168 -0.49 6.51 -8.84
CA LYS A 168 -0.62 7.35 -10.04
C LYS A 168 -0.05 8.76 -9.79
N ILE A 169 -0.34 9.37 -8.65
CA ILE A 169 0.18 10.69 -8.25
C ILE A 169 1.71 10.64 -8.11
N THR A 170 2.23 9.61 -7.45
CA THR A 170 3.67 9.41 -7.27
C THR A 170 4.36 9.26 -8.63
N PHE A 171 3.80 8.46 -9.53
CA PHE A 171 4.34 8.28 -10.88
C PHE A 171 4.34 9.60 -11.67
N PHE A 172 3.26 10.39 -11.60
CA PHE A 172 3.18 11.70 -12.22
C PHE A 172 4.23 12.69 -11.66
N THR A 173 4.42 12.68 -10.35
CA THR A 173 5.44 13.50 -9.68
C THR A 173 6.85 13.13 -10.14
N LEU A 174 7.17 11.84 -10.20
CA LEU A 174 8.46 11.34 -10.73
C LEU A 174 8.67 11.75 -12.19
N PHE A 175 7.61 11.68 -13.02
CA PHE A 175 7.65 12.15 -14.39
C PHE A 175 8.01 13.64 -14.48
N LEU A 176 7.39 14.50 -13.67
CA LEU A 176 7.71 15.93 -13.63
C LEU A 176 9.16 16.18 -13.19
N ILE A 177 9.67 15.42 -12.22
CA ILE A 177 11.08 15.53 -11.79
C ILE A 177 12.02 15.19 -12.95
N ILE A 178 11.72 14.14 -13.74
CA ILE A 178 12.53 13.76 -14.90
C ILE A 178 12.50 14.89 -15.97
N VAL A 179 11.35 15.51 -16.21
CA VAL A 179 11.22 16.65 -17.14
C VAL A 179 12.09 17.81 -16.69
N VAL A 180 12.01 18.20 -15.41
CA VAL A 180 12.83 19.30 -14.85
C VAL A 180 14.32 18.98 -14.92
N ALA A 181 14.72 17.75 -14.57
CA ALA A 181 16.11 17.30 -14.64
C ALA A 181 16.62 17.33 -16.09
N SER A 182 15.80 16.90 -17.06
CA SER A 182 16.13 16.94 -18.48
C SER A 182 16.29 18.36 -19.04
N PHE A 183 15.47 19.30 -18.56
CA PHE A 183 15.60 20.72 -18.89
C PHE A 183 16.91 21.29 -18.32
N ASN A 184 17.27 20.97 -17.08
CA ASN A 184 18.54 21.38 -16.48
C ASN A 184 19.74 20.80 -17.24
N LEU A 185 19.67 19.56 -17.68
CA LEU A 185 20.69 18.94 -18.52
C LEU A 185 20.83 19.69 -19.86
N SER A 186 19.72 19.99 -20.53
CA SER A 186 19.70 20.77 -21.78
C SER A 186 20.35 22.14 -21.60
N SER A 187 20.01 22.84 -20.51
CA SER A 187 20.61 24.14 -20.16
C SER A 187 22.12 24.04 -19.95
N SER A 188 22.59 22.99 -19.27
CA SER A 188 24.03 22.74 -19.03
C SER A 188 24.77 22.49 -20.35
N VAL A 189 24.22 21.67 -21.24
CA VAL A 189 24.79 21.41 -22.57
C VAL A 189 24.86 22.72 -23.37
N MET A 190 23.83 23.56 -23.30
CA MET A 190 23.83 24.87 -23.99
C MET A 190 24.91 25.78 -23.45
N GLN A 191 25.07 25.88 -22.11
CA GLN A 191 26.14 26.72 -21.51
C GLN A 191 27.53 26.27 -21.92
N ILE A 192 27.77 24.96 -21.99
CA ILE A 192 29.06 24.42 -22.42
C ILE A 192 29.29 24.72 -23.90
N SER A 193 28.24 24.56 -24.72
CA SER A 193 28.32 24.88 -26.14
C SER A 193 28.68 26.35 -26.39
N THR A 194 28.09 27.28 -25.66
CA THR A 194 28.41 28.72 -25.78
C THR A 194 29.82 29.03 -25.33
N LYS A 195 30.33 28.40 -24.26
CA LYS A 195 31.72 28.58 -23.81
C LYS A 195 32.73 28.00 -24.82
N LYS A 196 32.37 26.99 -25.59
CA LYS A 196 33.24 26.29 -26.55
C LYS A 196 33.06 26.77 -28.00
N THR A 197 32.37 27.89 -28.20
CA THR A 197 32.08 28.42 -29.56
C THR A 197 33.33 28.68 -30.37
N ARG A 198 34.41 29.22 -29.74
CA ARG A 198 35.70 29.47 -30.40
C ARG A 198 36.34 28.14 -30.90
N GLU A 199 36.32 27.11 -30.09
CA GLU A 199 36.84 25.79 -30.45
C GLU A 199 36.03 25.15 -31.57
N MET A 200 34.71 25.36 -31.56
CA MET A 200 33.82 24.92 -32.65
C MET A 200 34.14 25.63 -33.96
N ALA A 201 34.39 26.93 -33.90
CA ALA A 201 34.78 27.72 -35.09
C ALA A 201 36.11 27.21 -35.69
N ILE A 202 37.11 26.92 -34.86
CA ILE A 202 38.40 26.33 -35.27
C ILE A 202 38.16 24.95 -35.95
N LEU A 203 37.36 24.08 -35.36
CA LEU A 203 37.02 22.77 -35.94
C LEU A 203 36.31 22.89 -37.29
N SER A 204 35.45 23.93 -37.44
CA SER A 204 34.77 24.23 -38.71
C SER A 204 35.75 24.70 -39.79
N THR A 205 36.78 25.49 -39.45
CA THR A 205 37.83 25.91 -40.41
C THR A 205 38.68 24.72 -40.91
N PHE A 206 38.82 23.67 -40.09
CA PHE A 206 39.43 22.38 -40.49
C PHE A 206 38.51 21.49 -41.30
N GLY A 207 37.32 21.96 -41.71
CA GLY A 207 36.37 21.22 -42.56
C GLY A 207 35.41 20.30 -41.82
N MET A 208 35.31 20.40 -40.50
CA MET A 208 34.31 19.63 -39.73
C MET A 208 32.93 20.20 -39.98
N SER A 209 31.99 19.33 -40.42
CA SER A 209 30.61 19.72 -40.66
C SER A 209 29.87 20.03 -39.33
N GLU A 210 28.93 20.99 -39.38
CA GLU A 210 28.09 21.35 -38.21
C GLU A 210 27.39 20.18 -37.56
N ASN A 211 26.96 19.18 -38.36
CA ASN A 211 26.34 17.98 -37.86
C ASN A 211 27.30 17.12 -37.02
N ARG A 212 28.57 17.09 -37.35
CA ARG A 212 29.59 16.35 -36.54
C ARG A 212 29.86 17.08 -35.24
N ILE A 213 29.97 18.39 -35.27
CA ILE A 213 30.14 19.21 -34.07
C ILE A 213 28.92 19.04 -33.13
N SER A 214 27.72 19.13 -33.68
CA SER A 214 26.47 18.91 -32.91
C SER A 214 26.43 17.53 -32.26
N ARG A 215 26.89 16.46 -32.94
CA ARG A 215 26.94 15.10 -32.37
C ARG A 215 27.86 15.00 -31.17
N ILE A 216 28.98 15.75 -31.13
CA ILE A 216 29.90 15.76 -29.98
C ILE A 216 29.19 16.27 -28.75
N PHE A 217 28.43 17.38 -28.85
CA PHE A 217 27.68 17.91 -27.72
C PHE A 217 26.51 17.02 -27.31
N LEU A 218 25.87 16.36 -28.28
CA LEU A 218 24.84 15.36 -27.99
C LEU A 218 25.41 14.20 -27.19
N LEU A 219 26.56 13.66 -27.63
CA LEU A 219 27.25 12.56 -26.96
C LEU A 219 27.69 12.96 -25.54
N TYR A 220 28.16 14.18 -25.37
CA TYR A 220 28.48 14.73 -24.04
C TYR A 220 27.24 14.77 -23.13
N GLY A 221 26.09 15.25 -23.64
CA GLY A 221 24.83 15.27 -22.89
C GLY A 221 24.39 13.86 -22.48
N TYR A 222 24.50 12.88 -23.40
CA TYR A 222 24.19 11.48 -23.09
C TYR A 222 25.13 10.87 -22.04
N LEU A 223 26.43 11.16 -22.10
CA LEU A 223 27.38 10.68 -21.10
C LEU A 223 27.05 11.22 -19.70
N LEU A 224 26.70 12.52 -19.62
CA LEU A 224 26.24 13.11 -18.35
C LEU A 224 24.95 12.45 -17.87
N ALA A 225 23.98 12.22 -18.74
CA ALA A 225 22.73 11.59 -18.36
C ALA A 225 22.94 10.15 -17.88
N VAL A 226 23.73 9.36 -18.59
CA VAL A 226 24.03 7.97 -18.21
C VAL A 226 24.78 7.93 -16.87
N SER A 227 25.77 8.79 -16.65
CA SER A 227 26.47 8.84 -15.37
C SER A 227 25.57 9.23 -14.22
N ALA A 228 24.66 10.18 -14.42
CA ALA A 228 23.67 10.60 -13.41
C ALA A 228 22.66 9.48 -13.09
N ILE A 229 22.13 8.82 -14.12
CA ILE A 229 21.20 7.69 -13.93
C ILE A 229 21.89 6.54 -13.19
N THR A 230 23.10 6.18 -13.61
CA THR A 230 23.85 5.07 -12.97
C THR A 230 24.15 5.38 -11.51
N SER A 231 24.65 6.58 -11.22
CA SER A 231 24.89 6.98 -9.82
C SER A 231 23.63 7.04 -8.98
N GLY A 232 22.51 7.49 -9.56
CA GLY A 232 21.21 7.50 -8.91
C GLY A 232 20.72 6.09 -8.56
N ILE A 233 20.84 5.13 -9.48
CA ILE A 233 20.47 3.73 -9.25
C ILE A 233 21.36 3.12 -8.17
N LEU A 234 22.67 3.31 -8.23
CA LEU A 234 23.59 2.80 -7.22
C LEU A 234 23.26 3.35 -5.82
N PHE A 235 22.97 4.65 -5.74
CA PHE A 235 22.56 5.27 -4.49
C PHE A 235 21.24 4.73 -3.97
N ALA A 236 20.23 4.55 -4.83
CA ALA A 236 18.96 3.94 -4.45
C ALA A 236 19.13 2.50 -3.92
N LEU A 237 19.94 1.68 -4.62
CA LEU A 237 20.25 0.32 -4.18
C LEU A 237 20.97 0.30 -2.83
N LEU A 238 21.87 1.25 -2.60
CA LEU A 238 22.56 1.41 -1.32
C LEU A 238 21.56 1.72 -0.19
N VAL A 239 20.65 2.66 -0.41
CA VAL A 239 19.62 3.02 0.58
C VAL A 239 18.71 1.84 0.90
N ILE A 240 18.27 1.10 -0.13
CA ILE A 240 17.43 -0.11 0.05
C ILE A 240 18.19 -1.20 0.81
N PHE A 241 19.45 -1.43 0.48
CA PHE A 241 20.30 -2.37 1.18
C PHE A 241 20.47 -2.01 2.66
N LEU A 242 20.77 -0.74 2.94
CA LEU A 242 20.90 -0.23 4.32
C LEU A 242 19.60 -0.37 5.10
N GLN A 243 18.46 -0.05 4.48
CA GLN A 243 17.14 -0.18 5.11
C GLN A 243 16.82 -1.64 5.45
N ASN A 244 16.97 -2.54 4.48
CA ASN A 244 16.62 -3.95 4.68
C ASN A 244 17.55 -4.65 5.69
N THR A 245 18.83 -4.22 5.75
CA THR A 245 19.82 -4.80 6.68
C THR A 245 19.70 -4.20 8.08
N PHE A 246 19.73 -2.89 8.19
CA PHE A 246 19.81 -2.19 9.48
C PHE A 246 18.44 -1.72 9.99
N GLY A 247 17.43 -1.58 9.12
CA GLY A 247 16.11 -1.10 9.53
C GLY A 247 16.15 0.35 10.02
N ILE A 248 16.76 1.26 9.26
CA ILE A 248 16.93 2.67 9.65
C ILE A 248 15.57 3.33 9.90
N PHE A 249 14.59 3.05 9.04
CA PHE A 249 13.21 3.49 9.21
C PHE A 249 12.40 2.40 9.90
N MET A 250 12.15 2.59 11.18
CA MET A 250 11.31 1.69 11.97
C MET A 250 9.88 2.22 12.01
N LEU A 251 8.94 1.30 11.93
CA LEU A 251 7.51 1.56 12.13
C LEU A 251 7.15 1.23 13.58
N ASN A 252 6.18 1.95 14.14
CA ASN A 252 5.71 1.64 15.49
C ASN A 252 4.98 0.28 15.48
N PRO A 253 5.47 -0.73 16.25
CA PRO A 253 4.87 -2.06 16.29
C PRO A 253 3.43 -2.08 16.80
N ASP A 254 2.99 -1.04 17.51
CA ASP A 254 1.61 -0.95 18.03
C ASP A 254 0.57 -0.71 16.91
N PHE A 255 0.99 -0.10 15.80
CA PHE A 255 0.10 0.26 14.69
C PHE A 255 0.35 -0.53 13.40
N TYR A 256 1.53 -1.12 13.26
CA TYR A 256 1.94 -1.81 12.03
C TYR A 256 2.34 -3.25 12.29
N LEU A 257 1.90 -4.16 11.42
CA LEU A 257 2.22 -5.58 11.51
C LEU A 257 3.74 -5.85 11.39
N VAL A 258 4.46 -4.96 10.72
CA VAL A 258 5.90 -5.07 10.51
C VAL A 258 6.63 -3.96 11.25
N SER A 259 7.70 -4.31 11.96
CA SER A 259 8.52 -3.35 12.72
C SER A 259 9.49 -2.55 11.83
N LYS A 260 9.83 -3.06 10.64
CA LYS A 260 10.72 -2.39 9.68
C LYS A 260 9.95 -2.07 8.42
N LEU A 261 10.15 -0.88 7.85
CA LEU A 261 9.57 -0.52 6.56
C LEU A 261 10.15 -1.43 5.47
N PRO A 262 9.37 -2.35 4.88
CA PRO A 262 9.89 -3.25 3.85
C PRO A 262 10.10 -2.47 2.54
N MET A 263 11.33 -2.43 2.02
CA MET A 263 11.63 -1.84 0.72
C MET A 263 11.80 -2.95 -0.32
N VAL A 264 10.86 -3.02 -1.24
CA VAL A 264 10.85 -4.01 -2.32
C VAL A 264 11.19 -3.35 -3.65
N ILE A 265 12.06 -3.98 -4.43
CA ILE A 265 12.46 -3.51 -5.75
C ILE A 265 11.55 -4.15 -6.79
N SER A 266 10.81 -3.32 -7.53
CA SER A 266 10.07 -3.74 -8.72
C SER A 266 10.91 -3.48 -9.97
N PHE A 267 11.48 -4.52 -10.56
CA PHE A 267 12.24 -4.41 -11.81
C PHE A 267 11.41 -3.82 -12.95
N LYS A 268 10.10 -4.09 -12.97
CA LYS A 268 9.19 -3.54 -13.96
C LYS A 268 9.09 -2.02 -13.86
N ASP A 269 8.97 -1.49 -12.64
CA ASP A 269 8.84 -0.05 -12.40
C ASP A 269 10.16 0.68 -12.72
N ILE A 270 11.31 0.09 -12.36
CA ILE A 270 12.63 0.62 -12.74
C ILE A 270 12.79 0.65 -14.26
N ALA A 271 12.48 -0.45 -14.96
CA ALA A 271 12.60 -0.51 -16.41
C ALA A 271 11.71 0.53 -17.11
N LEU A 272 10.51 0.73 -16.59
CA LEU A 272 9.56 1.71 -17.11
C LEU A 272 10.04 3.14 -16.89
N LEU A 273 10.56 3.45 -15.71
CA LEU A 273 11.16 4.76 -15.40
C LEU A 273 12.39 5.03 -16.28
N LEU A 274 13.28 4.05 -16.47
CA LEU A 274 14.43 4.16 -17.36
C LEU A 274 14.00 4.42 -18.79
N PHE A 275 13.01 3.71 -19.28
CA PHE A 275 12.47 3.89 -20.63
C PHE A 275 11.98 5.32 -20.86
N TYR A 276 11.15 5.84 -19.96
CA TYR A 276 10.67 7.23 -20.05
C TYR A 276 11.81 8.23 -19.89
N SER A 277 12.78 7.99 -18.99
CA SER A 277 13.92 8.87 -18.81
C SER A 277 14.74 9.01 -20.10
N VAL A 278 15.03 7.90 -20.78
CA VAL A 278 15.79 7.92 -22.04
C VAL A 278 15.06 8.70 -23.14
N ILE A 279 13.74 8.54 -23.26
CA ILE A 279 12.94 9.27 -24.25
C ILE A 279 12.94 10.77 -23.95
N ILE A 280 12.68 11.16 -22.70
CA ILE A 280 12.58 12.57 -22.30
C ILE A 280 13.94 13.26 -22.41
N ILE A 281 15.00 12.63 -21.92
CA ILE A 281 16.38 13.13 -22.05
C ILE A 281 16.76 13.29 -23.52
N GLY A 282 16.42 12.29 -24.37
CA GLY A 282 16.64 12.36 -25.81
C GLY A 282 15.97 13.56 -26.46
N LEU A 283 14.71 13.81 -26.13
CA LEU A 283 13.97 14.99 -26.62
C LEU A 283 14.63 16.30 -26.17
N PHE A 284 14.94 16.45 -24.89
CA PHE A 284 15.53 17.68 -24.37
C PHE A 284 16.98 17.88 -24.81
N ALA A 285 17.76 16.84 -25.04
CA ALA A 285 19.11 16.91 -25.55
C ALA A 285 19.18 17.47 -26.99
N THR A 286 18.11 17.37 -27.76
CA THR A 286 18.05 17.94 -29.13
C THR A 286 17.80 19.45 -29.15
N LEU A 287 17.23 20.04 -28.08
CA LEU A 287 16.93 21.47 -28.03
C LEU A 287 18.18 22.38 -28.18
N PRO A 288 19.30 22.14 -27.48
CA PRO A 288 20.52 22.91 -27.66
C PRO A 288 21.06 22.84 -29.09
N LEU A 289 20.91 21.68 -29.74
CA LEU A 289 21.42 21.48 -31.10
C LEU A 289 20.71 22.33 -32.14
N MET A 290 19.40 22.53 -31.98
CA MET A 290 18.62 23.42 -32.86
C MET A 290 19.09 24.88 -32.73
N LEU A 291 19.48 25.27 -31.53
CA LEU A 291 19.99 26.63 -31.26
C LEU A 291 21.43 26.80 -31.76
N ILE A 292 22.29 25.78 -31.56
CA ILE A 292 23.70 25.81 -32.03
C ILE A 292 23.77 25.90 -33.55
N LYS A 293 22.93 25.20 -34.29
CA LYS A 293 22.86 25.29 -35.76
C LYS A 293 22.48 26.66 -36.29
N LYS A 294 21.89 27.52 -35.48
CA LYS A 294 21.50 28.91 -35.84
C LYS A 294 22.63 29.91 -35.62
N ILE A 295 23.68 29.55 -34.88
CA ILE A 295 24.84 30.38 -34.61
C ILE A 295 25.83 30.17 -35.76
N ARG A 296 25.89 31.14 -36.67
CA ARG A 296 26.91 31.17 -37.76
C ARG A 296 28.29 31.45 -37.16
N PRO A 297 29.27 30.50 -37.23
CA PRO A 297 30.59 30.67 -36.59
C PRO A 297 31.35 31.91 -37.12
N ILE A 298 31.09 32.32 -38.37
CA ILE A 298 31.75 33.44 -39.04
C ILE A 298 31.41 34.81 -38.43
N GLU A 299 30.19 34.98 -37.89
CA GLU A 299 29.77 36.26 -37.30
C GLU A 299 30.38 36.47 -35.91
N LEU A 300 30.82 35.41 -35.24
CA LEU A 300 31.41 35.48 -33.89
C LEU A 300 32.92 35.79 -33.92
N ILE A 301 33.61 35.44 -35.02
CA ILE A 301 35.04 35.80 -35.20
C ILE A 301 35.16 37.31 -35.45
N ASN A 302 34.21 37.90 -36.15
CA ASN A 302 34.23 39.32 -36.47
C ASN A 302 33.76 40.28 -35.33
N LYS A 303 33.17 39.77 -34.26
CA LYS A 303 32.61 40.57 -33.17
C LYS A 303 33.60 40.85 -32.03
N ASN A 304 34.82 40.30 -32.10
CA ASN A 304 35.88 40.46 -31.09
C ASN A 304 37.21 41.01 -31.71
N ILE A 305 37.12 41.79 -32.78
CA ILE A 305 38.21 42.64 -33.27
C ILE A 305 37.86 44.12 -33.01
#